data_0bd58603b2e72d56df6295acd3273987
#
_entry.id   0bd58603b2e72d56df6295acd3273987
#
_cell.length_a   1.000
_cell.length_b   1.000
_cell.length_c   1.000
_cell.angle_alpha   90.00
_cell.angle_beta   90.00
_cell.angle_gamma   90.00
#
_symmetry.space_group_name_H-M   'P 1'
#
loop_
_entity.id
_entity.type
_entity.pdbx_description
1 polymer ?
#
loop_
_entity_poly.entity_id
_entity_poly.type
_entity_poly.pdbx_seq_one_letter_code
_entity_poly.pdbx_strand_id
1 'polypeptide(L)'
;KPPLDLSIGTSRLSLKRWLEVFKKNKYILIKQAISKDLATFVANYFAIKKQVYDTCRKTRYISPFEVMTGYYEGADEQIPHTFSCYSDIAMETLMLKCQPIMEKSTGLKLTPAYTYARIYKQGDILKRHKDRFSCEISTTMNLGGDPWPIYLEPSGKEGLKGIKVDLKPGDMLVYSGCELEHWRNKFKGKE
;
A
#
# COMPACT_ATOMS: atom_id res chain seq x y z
N LYS A 1 0.18 9.95 -19.92
CA LYS A 1 -0.16 11.18 -19.19
C LYS A 1 0.03 10.87 -17.71
N PRO A 2 0.55 11.82 -16.91
CA PRO A 2 0.65 11.63 -15.47
C PRO A 2 -0.75 11.39 -14.87
N PRO A 3 -0.85 10.67 -13.72
CA PRO A 3 -2.13 10.45 -13.06
C PRO A 3 -2.78 11.81 -12.72
N LEU A 4 -4.08 11.91 -12.94
CA LEU A 4 -4.85 13.09 -12.56
C LEU A 4 -4.77 13.28 -11.05
N ASP A 5 -4.22 14.40 -10.62
CA ASP A 5 -4.18 14.81 -9.21
C ASP A 5 -5.61 15.19 -8.79
N LEU A 6 -6.25 14.32 -8.04
CA LEU A 6 -7.58 14.52 -7.49
C LEU A 6 -7.42 14.77 -5.98
N SER A 7 -7.17 16.03 -5.61
CA SER A 7 -7.26 16.45 -4.22
C SER A 7 -8.66 16.18 -3.65
N ILE A 8 -8.74 15.80 -2.36
CA ILE A 8 -10.01 15.50 -1.69
C ILE A 8 -10.90 16.74 -1.67
N GLY A 9 -11.80 16.84 -2.65
CA GLY A 9 -12.93 17.74 -2.61
C GLY A 9 -14.18 16.94 -2.22
N THR A 10 -14.85 17.30 -1.14
CA THR A 10 -16.05 16.63 -0.64
C THR A 10 -17.32 16.90 -1.45
N SER A 11 -17.24 17.57 -2.60
CA SER A 11 -18.38 17.89 -3.43
C SER A 11 -18.90 16.67 -4.23
N ARG A 12 -20.23 16.59 -4.48
CA ARG A 12 -20.84 15.54 -5.32
C ARG A 12 -20.22 15.44 -6.73
N LEU A 13 -19.69 16.53 -7.26
CA LEU A 13 -19.02 16.59 -8.56
C LEU A 13 -17.66 15.84 -8.53
N SER A 14 -16.93 15.91 -7.40
CA SER A 14 -15.66 15.19 -7.23
C SER A 14 -15.86 13.67 -7.20
N LEU A 15 -16.93 13.19 -6.56
CA LEU A 15 -17.22 11.75 -6.44
C LEU A 15 -17.59 11.11 -7.78
N LYS A 16 -18.42 11.77 -8.60
CA LYS A 16 -18.72 11.31 -9.97
C LYS A 16 -17.45 11.22 -10.80
N ARG A 17 -16.59 12.21 -10.70
CA ARG A 17 -15.29 12.25 -11.40
C ARG A 17 -14.34 11.12 -10.97
N TRP A 18 -14.30 10.78 -9.68
CA TRP A 18 -13.51 9.65 -9.19
C TRP A 18 -13.95 8.34 -9.82
N LEU A 19 -15.24 8.07 -9.79
CA LEU A 19 -15.84 6.88 -10.39
C LEU A 19 -15.56 6.76 -11.89
N GLU A 20 -15.70 7.86 -12.64
CA GLU A 20 -15.37 7.91 -14.06
C GLU A 20 -13.89 7.63 -14.33
N VAL A 21 -12.99 8.22 -13.52
CA VAL A 21 -11.54 8.00 -13.61
C VAL A 21 -11.20 6.54 -13.35
N PHE A 22 -11.75 5.94 -12.27
CA PHE A 22 -11.49 4.55 -11.95
C PHE A 22 -12.06 3.60 -13.02
N LYS A 23 -13.29 3.79 -13.44
CA LYS A 23 -13.90 2.97 -14.51
C LYS A 23 -13.08 2.98 -15.79
N LYS A 24 -12.54 4.15 -16.15
CA LYS A 24 -11.73 4.31 -17.37
C LYS A 24 -10.33 3.74 -17.26
N ASN A 25 -9.66 4.00 -16.14
CA ASN A 25 -8.21 3.74 -16.00
C ASN A 25 -7.91 2.51 -15.16
N LYS A 26 -8.88 1.96 -14.44
CA LYS A 26 -8.72 0.87 -13.46
C LYS A 26 -7.82 1.22 -12.27
N TYR A 27 -7.49 2.49 -12.11
CA TYR A 27 -6.79 3.03 -10.93
C TYR A 27 -7.19 4.48 -10.68
N ILE A 28 -6.98 4.92 -9.44
CA ILE A 28 -7.14 6.31 -9.01
C ILE A 28 -6.17 6.65 -7.89
N LEU A 29 -5.55 7.83 -7.98
CA LEU A 29 -4.72 8.39 -6.92
C LEU A 29 -5.56 9.36 -6.08
N ILE A 30 -5.71 9.05 -4.80
CA ILE A 30 -6.44 9.86 -3.83
C ILE A 30 -5.42 10.54 -2.93
N LYS A 31 -5.30 11.85 -3.09
CA LYS A 31 -4.42 12.67 -2.25
C LYS A 31 -5.02 12.84 -0.87
N GLN A 32 -4.17 12.69 0.16
CA GLN A 32 -4.57 12.86 1.57
C GLN A 32 -5.84 12.04 1.91
N ALA A 33 -5.87 10.76 1.52
CA ALA A 33 -6.92 9.83 1.93
C ALA A 33 -7.02 9.72 3.46
N ILE A 34 -5.89 9.90 4.14
CA ILE A 34 -5.80 10.17 5.57
C ILE A 34 -4.91 11.41 5.79
N SER A 35 -5.05 12.05 6.96
CA SER A 35 -4.19 13.18 7.31
C SER A 35 -2.73 12.77 7.42
N LYS A 36 -1.81 13.70 7.19
CA LYS A 36 -0.38 13.47 7.37
C LYS A 36 -0.06 13.05 8.80
N ASP A 37 -0.74 13.64 9.79
CA ASP A 37 -0.54 13.32 11.21
C ASP A 37 -0.91 11.87 11.51
N LEU A 38 -2.05 11.39 10.98
CA LEU A 38 -2.43 9.99 11.13
C LEU A 38 -1.45 9.07 10.42
N ALA A 39 -0.99 9.42 9.22
CA ALA A 39 0.03 8.64 8.51
C ALA A 39 1.32 8.55 9.33
N THR A 40 1.79 9.67 9.87
CA THR A 40 2.98 9.73 10.74
C THR A 40 2.79 8.90 12.01
N PHE A 41 1.63 9.00 12.66
CA PHE A 41 1.31 8.19 13.85
C PHE A 41 1.41 6.69 13.56
N VAL A 42 0.81 6.25 12.47
CA VAL A 42 0.82 4.82 12.07
C VAL A 42 2.23 4.37 11.65
N ALA A 43 3.01 5.22 10.97
CA ALA A 43 4.41 4.93 10.65
C ALA A 43 5.25 4.75 11.92
N ASN A 44 5.12 5.66 12.89
CA ASN A 44 5.82 5.57 14.19
C ASN A 44 5.40 4.33 14.98
N TYR A 45 4.11 4.01 15.01
CA TYR A 45 3.62 2.76 15.60
C TYR A 45 4.32 1.55 15.00
N PHE A 46 4.41 1.49 13.69
CA PHE A 46 4.99 0.34 12.99
C PHE A 46 6.52 0.25 13.18
N ALA A 47 7.21 1.39 13.22
CA ALA A 47 8.64 1.46 13.55
C ALA A 47 8.92 0.99 14.97
N ILE A 48 8.10 1.39 15.97
CA ILE A 48 8.21 0.90 17.35
C ILE A 48 7.93 -0.60 17.42
N LYS A 49 6.90 -1.08 16.72
CA LYS A 49 6.60 -2.52 16.64
C LYS A 49 7.81 -3.31 16.13
N LYS A 50 8.50 -2.81 15.10
CA LYS A 50 9.74 -3.40 14.61
C LYS A 50 10.82 -3.44 15.69
N GLN A 51 11.06 -2.34 16.39
CA GLN A 51 12.08 -2.27 17.46
C GLN A 51 11.80 -3.27 18.59
N VAL A 52 10.53 -3.36 19.04
CA VAL A 52 10.11 -4.32 20.06
C VAL A 52 10.35 -5.75 19.57
N TYR A 53 9.94 -6.06 18.36
CA TYR A 53 10.13 -7.39 17.77
C TYR A 53 11.62 -7.75 17.65
N ASP A 54 12.45 -6.86 17.11
CA ASP A 54 13.89 -7.07 16.96
C ASP A 54 14.57 -7.31 18.32
N THR A 55 14.14 -6.56 19.35
CA THR A 55 14.63 -6.73 20.72
C THR A 55 14.23 -8.09 21.29
N CYS A 56 12.96 -8.46 21.17
CA CYS A 56 12.45 -9.74 21.67
C CYS A 56 13.14 -10.94 20.99
N ARG A 57 13.42 -10.84 19.71
CA ARG A 57 14.19 -11.87 18.99
C ARG A 57 15.64 -11.93 19.45
N LYS A 58 16.31 -10.78 19.54
CA LYS A 58 17.70 -10.69 19.97
C LYS A 58 17.90 -11.25 21.38
N THR A 59 16.97 -11.02 22.27
CA THR A 59 16.98 -11.52 23.65
C THR A 59 16.42 -12.92 23.80
N ARG A 60 15.95 -13.55 22.71
CA ARG A 60 15.28 -14.86 22.70
C ARG A 60 14.02 -14.92 23.57
N TYR A 61 13.38 -13.77 23.77
CA TYR A 61 12.11 -13.66 24.49
C TYR A 61 10.94 -14.27 23.70
N ILE A 62 10.97 -14.17 22.37
CA ILE A 62 10.02 -14.82 21.45
C ILE A 62 10.76 -15.81 20.55
N SER A 63 10.07 -16.89 20.18
CA SER A 63 10.58 -17.86 19.21
C SER A 63 10.81 -17.20 17.83
N PRO A 64 11.86 -17.56 17.09
CA PRO A 64 11.99 -17.15 15.70
C PRO A 64 10.86 -17.69 14.79
N PHE A 65 10.12 -18.70 15.28
CA PHE A 65 8.96 -19.28 14.59
C PHE A 65 7.62 -18.74 15.11
N GLU A 66 7.64 -17.65 15.89
CA GLU A 66 6.44 -17.03 16.41
C GLU A 66 5.60 -16.43 15.25
N VAL A 67 4.37 -16.93 15.12
CA VAL A 67 3.45 -16.53 14.04
C VAL A 67 2.34 -15.58 14.52
N MET A 68 2.10 -15.50 15.83
CA MET A 68 1.00 -14.71 16.40
C MET A 68 1.23 -13.19 16.30
N THR A 69 2.46 -12.76 16.04
CA THR A 69 2.78 -11.35 15.84
C THR A 69 2.40 -10.83 14.46
N GLY A 70 1.99 -11.72 13.53
CA GLY A 70 1.73 -11.38 12.14
C GLY A 70 2.99 -11.01 11.35
N TYR A 71 4.17 -11.31 11.88
CA TYR A 71 5.45 -10.97 11.29
C TYR A 71 6.03 -12.09 10.43
N TYR A 72 6.57 -11.72 9.27
CA TYR A 72 7.19 -12.63 8.31
C TYR A 72 8.61 -12.19 7.95
N GLU A 73 9.62 -12.65 8.69
CA GLU A 73 11.01 -12.44 8.31
C GLU A 73 11.50 -13.62 7.45
N GLY A 74 12.00 -13.31 6.27
CA GLY A 74 12.58 -14.31 5.36
C GLY A 74 11.56 -15.21 4.65
N ALA A 75 10.28 -15.14 5.00
CA ALA A 75 9.22 -15.91 4.34
C ALA A 75 8.56 -15.18 3.16
N ASP A 76 8.83 -13.90 2.98
CA ASP A 76 8.30 -13.11 1.86
C ASP A 76 9.25 -13.19 0.66
N GLU A 77 8.89 -14.03 -0.30
CA GLU A 77 9.67 -14.21 -1.52
C GLU A 77 9.72 -12.95 -2.40
N GLN A 78 8.76 -12.03 -2.26
CA GLN A 78 8.74 -10.80 -3.06
C GLN A 78 9.87 -9.86 -2.67
N ILE A 79 10.09 -9.64 -1.37
CA ILE A 79 11.14 -8.78 -0.84
C ILE A 79 11.75 -9.43 0.41
N PRO A 80 12.70 -10.34 0.24
CA PRO A 80 13.35 -11.04 1.35
C PRO A 80 14.00 -10.08 2.34
N HIS A 81 14.03 -10.46 3.62
CA HIS A 81 14.68 -9.72 4.71
C HIS A 81 14.12 -8.31 4.98
N THR A 82 12.90 -8.05 4.59
CA THR A 82 12.19 -6.80 4.87
C THR A 82 11.20 -7.01 6.01
N PHE A 83 11.18 -6.09 6.98
CA PHE A 83 10.20 -6.15 8.07
C PHE A 83 8.80 -5.98 7.50
N SER A 84 7.96 -6.99 7.65
CA SER A 84 6.59 -6.98 7.16
C SER A 84 5.64 -7.62 8.17
N CYS A 85 4.41 -7.17 8.17
CA CYS A 85 3.37 -7.67 9.06
C CYS A 85 2.08 -7.91 8.28
N TYR A 86 1.56 -9.10 8.39
CA TYR A 86 0.28 -9.50 7.83
C TYR A 86 -0.82 -9.28 8.87
N SER A 87 -1.93 -8.65 8.46
CA SER A 87 -3.14 -8.46 9.29
C SER A 87 -2.85 -7.87 10.67
N ASP A 88 -1.99 -6.85 10.74
CA ASP A 88 -1.76 -6.08 11.95
C ASP A 88 -3.03 -5.32 12.35
N ILE A 89 -3.43 -5.38 13.63
CA ILE A 89 -4.70 -4.82 14.12
C ILE A 89 -4.82 -3.32 13.82
N ALA A 90 -3.74 -2.53 13.98
CA ALA A 90 -3.79 -1.11 13.67
C ALA A 90 -3.93 -0.86 12.16
N MET A 91 -3.30 -1.68 11.33
CA MET A 91 -3.43 -1.61 9.88
C MET A 91 -4.81 -2.06 9.41
N GLU A 92 -5.39 -3.13 10.00
CA GLU A 92 -6.77 -3.55 9.75
C GLU A 92 -7.77 -2.44 10.11
N THR A 93 -7.54 -1.74 11.23
CA THR A 93 -8.35 -0.59 11.65
C THR A 93 -8.23 0.55 10.63
N LEU A 94 -7.02 0.80 10.10
CA LEU A 94 -6.81 1.79 9.05
C LEU A 94 -7.52 1.39 7.75
N MET A 95 -7.49 0.12 7.39
CA MET A 95 -8.23 -0.42 6.22
C MET A 95 -9.72 -0.14 6.33
N LEU A 96 -10.35 -0.41 7.48
CA LEU A 96 -11.77 -0.11 7.72
C LEU A 96 -12.05 1.39 7.59
N LYS A 97 -11.14 2.25 8.03
CA LYS A 97 -11.26 3.71 7.84
C LYS A 97 -11.18 4.11 6.37
N CYS A 98 -10.37 3.43 5.57
CA CYS A 98 -10.19 3.73 4.15
C CYS A 98 -11.26 3.10 3.25
N GLN A 99 -11.91 2.02 3.69
CA GLN A 99 -12.92 1.30 2.91
C GLN A 99 -14.00 2.22 2.29
N PRO A 100 -14.65 3.15 3.03
CA PRO A 100 -15.66 4.03 2.43
C PRO A 100 -15.11 4.91 1.31
N ILE A 101 -13.83 5.30 1.37
CA ILE A 101 -13.16 6.09 0.34
C ILE A 101 -12.93 5.22 -0.91
N MET A 102 -12.48 3.98 -0.72
CA MET A 102 -12.29 3.02 -1.80
C MET A 102 -13.61 2.69 -2.49
N GLU A 103 -14.67 2.40 -1.74
CA GLU A 103 -16.01 2.13 -2.28
C GLU A 103 -16.55 3.31 -3.09
N LYS A 104 -16.41 4.53 -2.58
CA LYS A 104 -16.82 5.75 -3.30
C LYS A 104 -16.03 5.95 -4.58
N SER A 105 -14.73 5.65 -4.58
CA SER A 105 -13.86 5.87 -5.74
C SER A 105 -14.05 4.82 -6.84
N THR A 106 -14.37 3.59 -6.46
CA THR A 106 -14.57 2.46 -7.40
C THR A 106 -16.03 2.29 -7.82
N GLY A 107 -16.97 2.71 -6.97
CA GLY A 107 -18.39 2.44 -7.13
C GLY A 107 -18.79 1.01 -6.80
N LEU A 108 -17.91 0.26 -6.15
CA LEU A 108 -18.11 -1.13 -5.74
C LEU A 108 -18.40 -1.20 -4.24
N LYS A 109 -19.14 -2.21 -3.82
CA LYS A 109 -19.21 -2.62 -2.42
C LYS A 109 -18.07 -3.59 -2.18
N LEU A 110 -17.18 -3.25 -1.26
CA LEU A 110 -15.94 -4.00 -1.01
C LEU A 110 -16.03 -4.81 0.29
N THR A 111 -15.49 -6.01 0.26
CA THR A 111 -15.27 -6.83 1.45
C THR A 111 -13.79 -6.74 1.81
N PRO A 112 -13.43 -6.29 3.02
CA PRO A 112 -12.03 -6.29 3.47
C PRO A 112 -11.44 -7.69 3.44
N ALA A 113 -10.25 -7.85 2.87
CA ALA A 113 -9.53 -9.12 2.86
C ALA A 113 -8.45 -9.13 3.94
N TYR A 114 -7.42 -8.31 3.80
CA TYR A 114 -6.32 -8.19 4.76
C TYR A 114 -5.47 -6.96 4.47
N THR A 115 -4.61 -6.61 5.42
CA THR A 115 -3.54 -5.63 5.24
C THR A 115 -2.17 -6.29 5.23
N TYR A 116 -1.24 -5.65 4.53
CA TYR A 116 0.16 -6.04 4.51
C TYR A 116 1.05 -4.81 4.63
N ALA A 117 1.64 -4.61 5.79
CA ALA A 117 2.51 -3.48 6.08
C ALA A 117 3.98 -3.86 5.94
N ARG A 118 4.80 -2.97 5.39
CA ARG A 118 6.25 -3.16 5.22
C ARG A 118 7.05 -1.93 5.56
N ILE A 119 8.24 -2.12 6.10
CA ILE A 119 9.30 -1.12 6.16
C ILE A 119 10.35 -1.52 5.13
N TYR A 120 10.40 -0.79 4.03
CA TYR A 120 11.36 -1.03 2.97
C TYR A 120 12.71 -0.42 3.31
N LYS A 121 13.78 -0.99 2.79
CA LYS A 121 15.15 -0.52 3.00
C LYS A 121 15.88 -0.32 1.68
N GLN A 122 16.97 0.41 1.72
CA GLN A 122 17.81 0.66 0.55
C GLN A 122 18.14 -0.65 -0.19
N GLY A 123 17.92 -0.64 -1.48
CA GLY A 123 18.17 -1.76 -2.37
C GLY A 123 16.95 -2.65 -2.65
N ASP A 124 15.87 -2.52 -1.87
CA ASP A 124 14.65 -3.29 -2.09
C ASP A 124 14.06 -3.04 -3.48
N ILE A 125 13.48 -4.08 -4.05
CA ILE A 125 12.79 -4.06 -5.35
C ILE A 125 11.49 -4.84 -5.19
N LEU A 126 10.36 -4.21 -5.50
CA LEU A 126 9.12 -4.95 -5.67
C LEU A 126 9.01 -5.36 -7.14
N LYS A 127 9.21 -6.64 -7.41
CA LYS A 127 9.13 -7.18 -8.77
C LYS A 127 7.77 -6.91 -9.39
N ARG A 128 7.74 -6.82 -10.72
CA ARG A 128 6.54 -6.66 -11.51
C ARG A 128 5.62 -7.86 -11.33
N HIS A 129 4.36 -7.62 -10.97
CA HIS A 129 3.38 -8.67 -10.71
C HIS A 129 1.96 -8.13 -10.80
N LYS A 130 1.00 -9.03 -10.81
CA LYS A 130 -0.42 -8.79 -10.55
C LYS A 130 -0.77 -9.46 -9.22
N ASP A 131 -1.75 -8.91 -8.54
CA ASP A 131 -2.24 -9.50 -7.30
C ASP A 131 -3.09 -10.76 -7.57
N ARG A 132 -3.25 -11.56 -6.54
CA ARG A 132 -4.15 -12.72 -6.56
C ARG A 132 -5.62 -12.28 -6.53
N PHE A 133 -6.54 -13.14 -6.92
CA PHE A 133 -7.97 -12.83 -7.03
C PHE A 133 -8.62 -12.30 -5.74
N SER A 134 -8.15 -12.72 -4.56
CA SER A 134 -8.63 -12.16 -3.29
C SER A 134 -8.29 -10.68 -3.09
N CYS A 135 -7.45 -10.11 -3.96
CA CYS A 135 -7.05 -8.71 -3.98
C CYS A 135 -7.53 -8.03 -5.26
N GLU A 136 -8.81 -8.23 -5.63
CA GLU A 136 -9.40 -7.67 -6.85
C GLU A 136 -9.24 -6.15 -6.89
N ILE A 137 -9.58 -5.47 -5.79
CA ILE A 137 -9.32 -4.05 -5.59
C ILE A 137 -8.26 -3.91 -4.50
N SER A 138 -7.08 -3.51 -4.93
CA SER A 138 -5.93 -3.27 -4.06
C SER A 138 -5.71 -1.79 -3.81
N THR A 139 -5.04 -1.51 -2.70
CA THR A 139 -4.56 -0.16 -2.43
C THR A 139 -3.14 -0.20 -1.87
N THR A 140 -2.35 0.78 -2.22
CA THR A 140 -1.09 1.09 -1.54
C THR A 140 -1.14 2.51 -0.99
N MET A 141 -0.72 2.67 0.26
CA MET A 141 -0.69 3.94 0.97
C MET A 141 0.73 4.21 1.46
N ASN A 142 1.21 5.43 1.26
CA ASN A 142 2.45 5.86 1.88
C ASN A 142 2.14 6.37 3.30
N LEU A 143 2.81 5.82 4.30
CA LEU A 143 2.71 6.25 5.69
C LEU A 143 3.87 7.16 6.11
N GLY A 144 5.04 7.05 5.44
CA GLY A 144 6.23 7.82 5.76
C GLY A 144 7.47 7.34 5.01
N GLY A 145 8.63 7.83 5.42
CA GLY A 145 9.93 7.46 4.85
C GLY A 145 10.32 8.25 3.60
N ASP A 146 11.41 7.82 2.98
CA ASP A 146 11.93 8.43 1.75
C ASP A 146 11.02 8.14 0.54
N PRO A 147 10.94 9.07 -0.43
CA PRO A 147 10.09 8.89 -1.61
C PRO A 147 10.45 7.64 -2.42
N TRP A 148 9.48 6.77 -2.64
CA TRP A 148 9.63 5.59 -3.47
C TRP A 148 8.41 5.37 -4.36
N PRO A 149 8.48 5.72 -5.65
CA PRO A 149 7.35 5.62 -6.54
C PRO A 149 6.92 4.18 -6.79
N ILE A 150 5.63 3.99 -7.01
CA ILE A 150 5.06 2.77 -7.59
C ILE A 150 4.81 2.99 -9.08
N TYR A 151 4.96 1.95 -9.86
CA TYR A 151 4.63 1.93 -11.28
C TYR A 151 3.41 1.03 -11.51
N LEU A 152 2.53 1.44 -12.43
CA LEU A 152 1.38 0.70 -12.90
C LEU A 152 1.41 0.58 -14.41
N GLU A 153 0.93 -0.52 -14.95
CA GLU A 153 0.66 -0.67 -16.38
C GLU A 153 -0.87 -0.61 -16.63
N PRO A 154 -1.42 0.56 -17.01
CA PRO A 154 -2.86 0.79 -17.04
C PRO A 154 -3.59 0.18 -18.24
N SER A 155 -2.89 -0.32 -19.25
CA SER A 155 -3.52 -1.00 -20.39
C SER A 155 -3.80 -2.48 -20.11
N GLY A 156 -3.27 -3.02 -19.02
CA GLY A 156 -3.33 -4.45 -18.69
C GLY A 156 -2.41 -5.33 -19.53
N LYS A 157 -1.64 -4.75 -20.44
CA LYS A 157 -0.67 -5.48 -21.30
C LYS A 157 0.64 -5.69 -20.55
N GLU A 158 1.13 -6.90 -20.58
CA GLU A 158 2.38 -7.28 -19.92
C GLU A 158 3.61 -6.64 -20.54
N GLY A 159 4.61 -6.32 -19.71
CA GLY A 159 5.94 -5.87 -20.14
C GLY A 159 6.04 -4.43 -20.61
N LEU A 160 4.97 -3.65 -20.66
CA LEU A 160 5.03 -2.25 -21.07
C LEU A 160 5.63 -1.36 -19.99
N LYS A 161 6.11 -0.17 -20.40
CA LYS A 161 6.79 0.79 -19.52
C LYS A 161 5.94 1.25 -18.33
N GLY A 162 4.63 1.28 -18.47
CA GLY A 162 3.71 1.76 -17.43
C GLY A 162 3.85 3.23 -17.10
N ILE A 163 3.17 3.64 -16.03
CA ILE A 163 3.18 5.00 -15.50
C ILE A 163 3.81 5.02 -14.10
N LYS A 164 4.49 6.12 -13.78
CA LYS A 164 5.04 6.38 -12.46
C LYS A 164 4.00 7.09 -11.59
N VAL A 165 3.81 6.64 -10.37
CA VAL A 165 2.94 7.26 -9.37
C VAL A 165 3.75 7.56 -8.12
N ASP A 166 3.84 8.85 -7.78
CA ASP A 166 4.49 9.31 -6.56
C ASP A 166 3.42 9.50 -5.46
N LEU A 167 3.70 8.94 -4.28
CA LEU A 167 2.82 8.99 -3.10
C LEU A 167 3.52 9.77 -1.99
N LYS A 168 2.85 10.78 -1.45
CA LYS A 168 3.23 11.45 -0.21
C LYS A 168 2.59 10.76 0.99
N PRO A 169 3.10 10.94 2.21
CA PRO A 169 2.44 10.41 3.41
C PRO A 169 0.96 10.80 3.47
N GLY A 170 0.09 9.79 3.62
CA GLY A 170 -1.37 9.94 3.57
C GLY A 170 -2.03 9.79 2.20
N ASP A 171 -1.26 9.78 1.12
CA ASP A 171 -1.77 9.50 -0.22
C ASP A 171 -2.06 8.01 -0.39
N MET A 172 -3.13 7.69 -1.11
CA MET A 172 -3.57 6.33 -1.39
C MET A 172 -3.80 6.13 -2.89
N LEU A 173 -3.18 5.10 -3.45
CA LEU A 173 -3.43 4.64 -4.80
C LEU A 173 -4.36 3.42 -4.73
N VAL A 174 -5.56 3.52 -5.33
CA VAL A 174 -6.51 2.41 -5.47
C VAL A 174 -6.44 1.88 -6.90
N TYR A 175 -6.37 0.57 -7.08
CA TYR A 175 -6.22 -0.03 -8.42
C TYR A 175 -6.80 -1.45 -8.48
N SER A 176 -7.13 -1.90 -9.70
CA SER A 176 -7.53 -3.30 -9.97
C SER A 176 -6.29 -4.20 -9.90
N GLY A 177 -6.03 -4.78 -8.73
CA GLY A 177 -4.81 -5.52 -8.43
C GLY A 177 -4.60 -6.75 -9.33
N CYS A 178 -5.69 -7.46 -9.67
CA CYS A 178 -5.64 -8.65 -10.54
C CYS A 178 -5.47 -8.32 -12.03
N GLU A 179 -5.83 -7.08 -12.44
CA GLU A 179 -5.80 -6.68 -13.84
C GLU A 179 -4.50 -5.96 -14.21
N LEU A 180 -4.02 -5.07 -13.33
CA LEU A 180 -2.91 -4.18 -13.62
C LEU A 180 -1.60 -4.69 -13.03
N GLU A 181 -0.59 -4.86 -13.89
CA GLU A 181 0.77 -5.07 -13.40
C GLU A 181 1.24 -3.85 -12.62
N HIS A 182 1.90 -4.11 -11.50
CA HIS A 182 2.49 -3.06 -10.69
C HIS A 182 3.82 -3.49 -10.10
N TRP A 183 4.71 -2.51 -9.83
CA TRP A 183 6.07 -2.77 -9.35
C TRP A 183 6.69 -1.51 -8.76
N ARG A 184 7.81 -1.71 -8.08
CA ARG A 184 8.70 -0.62 -7.67
C ARG A 184 10.13 -0.97 -8.09
N ASN A 185 10.80 -0.01 -8.72
CA ASN A 185 12.21 -0.13 -9.06
C ASN A 185 13.06 -0.08 -7.79
N LYS A 186 14.37 -0.37 -7.91
CA LYS A 186 15.30 -0.38 -6.77
C LYS A 186 15.17 0.89 -5.92
N PHE A 187 14.92 0.69 -4.62
CA PHE A 187 14.81 1.78 -3.66
C PHE A 187 16.19 2.40 -3.42
N LYS A 188 16.26 3.73 -3.52
CA LYS A 188 17.49 4.51 -3.36
C LYS A 188 17.53 5.27 -2.04
N GLY A 189 16.41 5.41 -1.35
CA GLY A 189 16.32 6.00 -0.02
C GLY A 189 16.93 5.08 1.05
N LYS A 190 16.92 5.54 2.28
CA LYS A 190 17.40 4.76 3.43
C LYS A 190 16.31 3.84 3.96
N GLU A 191 15.13 4.41 4.24
CA GLU A 191 13.99 3.73 4.84
C GLU A 191 12.66 4.44 4.51
#